data_2e332cc92e8ed4eac4e5ea09f5dd9103
#
_entry.id   2e332cc92e8ed4eac4e5ea09f5dd9103
#
_cell.length_a   1.000
_cell.length_b   1.000
_cell.length_c   1.000
_cell.angle_alpha   90.00
_cell.angle_beta   90.00
_cell.angle_gamma   90.00
#
_symmetry.space_group_name_H-M   'P 1'
#
loop_
_entity.id
_entity.type
_entity.pdbx_description
1 polymer ?
#
loop_
_entity_poly.entity_id
_entity_poly.type
_entity_poly.pdbx_seq_one_letter_code
_entity_poly.pdbx_strand_id
1 'polypeptide(L)'
;MCTDECGFDAVLKLKIPNFAPFKSTNIMDSNTFSTISTIIKGRRTIKPGMMNGQKIPNGHIAALLELADWAPTHGYTEPWRFVIYEDPTQFCEAHAELYKQHTAAENFKEATYNNLKTIGNNASHVVIASMKRGSNPNIPVVEEVAAASAAIQNILLAASALNIGSFWSTGGMTLKPGLKEFLELGEEDQVLGLLYLGYTDQHPEGKRTTPLEAKVKWVK
;
A
#
# COMPACT_ATOMS: atom_id res chain seq x y z
N MET A 1 -36.77 15.81 -18.80
CA MET A 1 -36.54 15.97 -17.38
C MET A 1 -36.28 14.58 -16.81
N CYS A 2 -35.04 14.14 -16.82
CA CYS A 2 -34.59 12.93 -16.13
C CYS A 2 -33.76 13.41 -14.96
N THR A 3 -34.18 13.09 -13.75
CA THR A 3 -33.44 13.32 -12.52
C THR A 3 -32.67 12.05 -12.21
N ASP A 4 -31.35 12.08 -12.43
CA ASP A 4 -30.44 11.03 -12.04
C ASP A 4 -30.14 11.15 -10.55
N GLU A 5 -30.84 10.35 -9.75
CA GLU A 5 -30.39 10.00 -8.40
C GLU A 5 -29.43 8.82 -8.53
N CYS A 6 -28.14 9.13 -8.68
CA CYS A 6 -27.07 8.14 -8.61
C CYS A 6 -26.85 7.76 -7.15
N GLY A 7 -27.26 6.53 -6.80
CA GLY A 7 -27.27 5.99 -5.46
C GLY A 7 -25.87 5.81 -4.86
N PHE A 8 -25.54 6.65 -3.89
CA PHE A 8 -24.35 6.54 -3.03
C PHE A 8 -24.63 5.69 -1.76
N ASP A 9 -25.70 4.88 -1.75
CA ASP A 9 -26.19 4.20 -0.54
C ASP A 9 -25.93 2.69 -0.49
N ALA A 10 -24.86 2.20 -1.11
CA ALA A 10 -24.44 0.80 -0.96
C ALA A 10 -23.05 0.69 -0.31
N VAL A 11 -22.70 1.55 0.63
CA VAL A 11 -21.60 1.27 1.55
C VAL A 11 -22.10 0.17 2.49
N LEU A 12 -21.59 -1.02 2.26
CA LEU A 12 -21.76 -2.20 3.12
C LEU A 12 -21.64 -1.73 4.57
N LYS A 13 -22.74 -1.75 5.33
CA LYS A 13 -22.72 -1.62 6.78
C LYS A 13 -22.05 -2.87 7.38
N LEU A 14 -20.76 -2.99 7.19
CA LEU A 14 -19.94 -3.74 8.11
C LEU A 14 -20.19 -3.08 9.48
N LYS A 15 -20.92 -3.77 10.36
CA LYS A 15 -21.01 -3.38 11.76
C LYS A 15 -19.59 -3.47 12.33
N ILE A 16 -18.83 -2.37 12.19
CA ILE A 16 -17.61 -2.19 12.97
C ILE A 16 -18.11 -2.17 14.42
N PRO A 17 -17.70 -3.10 15.28
CA PRO A 17 -18.06 -3.02 16.68
C PRO A 17 -17.59 -1.66 17.18
N ASN A 18 -18.50 -0.87 17.80
CA ASN A 18 -18.17 0.38 18.44
C ASN A 18 -16.97 0.14 19.35
N PHE A 19 -15.80 0.64 18.96
CA PHE A 19 -14.68 0.72 19.86
C PHE A 19 -15.06 1.67 20.99
N ALA A 20 -15.44 1.11 22.12
CA ALA A 20 -15.60 1.90 23.34
C ALA A 20 -14.26 2.61 23.62
N PRO A 21 -14.30 3.89 24.05
CA PRO A 21 -13.06 4.59 24.40
C PRO A 21 -12.29 3.79 25.46
N PHE A 22 -10.99 3.76 25.31
CA PHE A 22 -10.04 3.01 26.14
C PHE A 22 -10.31 3.26 27.63
N LYS A 23 -11.15 2.45 28.26
CA LYS A 23 -11.28 2.41 29.71
C LYS A 23 -10.12 1.58 30.22
N SER A 24 -9.23 2.20 30.99
CA SER A 24 -8.12 1.55 31.66
C SER A 24 -8.66 0.55 32.69
N THR A 25 -8.97 -0.64 32.27
CA THR A 25 -9.11 -1.81 33.12
C THR A 25 -8.23 -2.91 32.52
N ASN A 26 -7.25 -3.32 33.29
CA ASN A 26 -6.20 -4.30 33.00
C ASN A 26 -6.72 -5.70 32.62
N ILE A 27 -7.45 -5.80 31.53
CA ILE A 27 -7.70 -7.09 30.86
C ILE A 27 -7.38 -6.82 29.40
N MET A 28 -6.10 -7.10 29.03
CA MET A 28 -5.81 -7.31 27.62
C MET A 28 -6.76 -8.39 27.17
N ASP A 29 -7.74 -8.05 26.30
CA ASP A 29 -8.56 -9.06 25.66
C ASP A 29 -7.59 -9.96 24.86
N SER A 30 -7.32 -11.15 25.44
CA SER A 30 -6.37 -12.10 24.88
C SER A 30 -6.73 -12.47 23.43
N ASN A 31 -8.00 -12.31 23.06
CA ASN A 31 -8.51 -12.58 21.74
C ASN A 31 -8.09 -11.47 20.75
N THR A 32 -8.24 -10.20 21.12
CA THR A 32 -7.84 -9.06 20.27
C THR A 32 -6.33 -9.06 20.00
N PHE A 33 -5.52 -9.29 21.06
CA PHE A 33 -4.06 -9.39 20.90
C PHE A 33 -3.66 -10.60 20.04
N SER A 34 -4.31 -11.73 20.22
CA SER A 34 -4.09 -12.94 19.42
C SER A 34 -4.41 -12.70 17.95
N THR A 35 -5.53 -12.03 17.66
CA THR A 35 -5.96 -11.68 16.31
C THR A 35 -4.94 -10.79 15.62
N ILE A 36 -4.58 -9.66 16.23
CA ILE A 36 -3.61 -8.74 15.62
C ILE A 36 -2.23 -9.39 15.45
N SER A 37 -1.80 -10.22 16.41
CA SER A 37 -0.54 -10.97 16.34
C SER A 37 -0.54 -11.95 15.15
N THR A 38 -1.65 -12.62 14.92
CA THR A 38 -1.83 -13.56 13.80
C THR A 38 -1.72 -12.83 12.47
N ILE A 39 -2.41 -11.69 12.30
CA ILE A 39 -2.36 -10.86 11.09
C ILE A 39 -0.93 -10.37 10.83
N ILE A 40 -0.29 -9.76 11.83
CA ILE A 40 1.08 -9.22 11.70
C ILE A 40 2.08 -10.33 11.35
N LYS A 41 2.02 -11.46 12.05
CA LYS A 41 2.93 -12.60 11.83
C LYS A 41 2.60 -13.36 10.55
N GLY A 42 1.34 -13.38 10.14
CA GLY A 42 0.85 -14.07 8.95
C GLY A 42 1.08 -13.32 7.64
N ARG A 43 1.16 -11.97 7.67
CA ARG A 43 1.33 -11.16 6.46
C ARG A 43 2.58 -11.55 5.68
N ARG A 44 2.42 -11.79 4.39
CA ARG A 44 3.50 -12.14 3.45
C ARG A 44 3.55 -11.20 2.26
N THR A 45 4.72 -11.12 1.65
CA THR A 45 4.88 -10.52 0.32
C THR A 45 4.42 -11.53 -0.72
N ILE A 46 3.36 -11.21 -1.45
CA ILE A 46 2.81 -12.02 -2.53
C ILE A 46 3.08 -11.28 -3.85
N LYS A 47 4.05 -11.76 -4.60
CA LYS A 47 4.39 -11.15 -5.89
C LYS A 47 3.24 -11.33 -6.90
N PRO A 48 3.03 -10.41 -7.86
CA PRO A 48 1.91 -10.49 -8.80
C PRO A 48 1.81 -11.81 -9.57
N GLY A 49 2.93 -12.43 -9.91
CA GLY A 49 2.94 -13.76 -10.53
C GLY A 49 2.42 -14.91 -9.65
N MET A 50 2.21 -14.68 -8.35
CA MET A 50 1.58 -15.62 -7.40
C MET A 50 0.09 -15.32 -7.21
N MET A 51 -0.43 -14.25 -7.80
CA MET A 51 -1.84 -13.88 -7.73
C MET A 51 -2.64 -14.61 -8.80
N ASN A 52 -3.95 -14.78 -8.59
CA ASN A 52 -4.81 -15.61 -9.44
C ASN A 52 -5.71 -14.82 -10.42
N GLY A 53 -5.57 -13.50 -10.50
CA GLY A 53 -6.31 -12.64 -11.41
C GLY A 53 -7.76 -12.33 -10.99
N GLN A 54 -8.26 -12.89 -9.89
CA GLN A 54 -9.58 -12.57 -9.38
C GLN A 54 -9.66 -11.12 -8.94
N LYS A 55 -10.77 -10.45 -9.28
CA LYS A 55 -10.99 -9.05 -8.92
C LYS A 55 -11.40 -8.91 -7.45
N ILE A 56 -10.73 -7.99 -6.76
CA ILE A 56 -11.10 -7.54 -5.42
C ILE A 56 -12.23 -6.52 -5.59
N PRO A 57 -13.34 -6.63 -4.85
CA PRO A 57 -14.38 -5.61 -4.86
C PRO A 57 -13.82 -4.24 -4.44
N ASN A 58 -14.20 -3.17 -5.15
CA ASN A 58 -13.74 -1.81 -4.84
C ASN A 58 -14.07 -1.38 -3.39
N GLY A 59 -15.15 -1.90 -2.81
CA GLY A 59 -15.47 -1.68 -1.40
C GLY A 59 -14.39 -2.20 -0.43
N HIS A 60 -13.71 -3.31 -0.77
CA HIS A 60 -12.56 -3.76 0.02
C HIS A 60 -11.37 -2.81 -0.13
N ILE A 61 -11.10 -2.34 -1.35
CA ILE A 61 -10.02 -1.36 -1.57
C ILE A 61 -10.31 -0.06 -0.78
N ALA A 62 -11.54 0.43 -0.83
CA ALA A 62 -11.94 1.60 -0.05
C ALA A 62 -11.73 1.39 1.47
N ALA A 63 -12.09 0.23 2.00
CA ALA A 63 -11.86 -0.11 3.41
C ALA A 63 -10.36 -0.17 3.77
N LEU A 64 -9.50 -0.66 2.86
CA LEU A 64 -8.05 -0.62 3.07
C LEU A 64 -7.51 0.82 3.16
N LEU A 65 -8.01 1.72 2.30
CA LEU A 65 -7.61 3.12 2.28
C LEU A 65 -8.13 3.88 3.50
N GLU A 66 -9.34 3.59 3.96
CA GLU A 66 -9.89 4.12 5.22
C GLU A 66 -8.98 3.77 6.40
N LEU A 67 -8.53 2.50 6.50
CA LEU A 67 -7.61 2.09 7.57
C LEU A 67 -6.21 2.70 7.42
N ALA A 68 -5.77 2.99 6.21
CA ALA A 68 -4.53 3.73 5.97
C ALA A 68 -4.58 5.14 6.54
N ASP A 69 -5.74 5.80 6.46
CA ASP A 69 -5.96 7.17 6.92
C ASP A 69 -5.83 7.32 8.45
N TRP A 70 -5.88 6.22 9.19
CA TRP A 70 -5.62 6.18 10.65
C TRP A 70 -4.14 6.02 11.03
N ALA A 71 -3.22 6.24 10.10
CA ALA A 71 -1.80 6.23 10.41
C ALA A 71 -1.41 7.42 11.30
N PRO A 72 -0.41 7.28 12.19
CA PRO A 72 0.08 8.40 12.98
C PRO A 72 0.81 9.41 12.09
N THR A 73 0.62 10.70 12.40
CA THR A 73 1.26 11.80 11.70
C THR A 73 1.64 12.93 12.65
N HIS A 74 2.74 13.64 12.36
CA HIS A 74 3.13 14.82 13.13
C HIS A 74 2.37 16.05 12.59
N GLY A 75 1.82 16.85 13.51
CA GLY A 75 1.17 18.13 13.16
C GLY A 75 0.00 18.00 12.19
N TYR A 76 -0.66 16.84 12.15
CA TYR A 76 -1.79 16.57 11.26
C TYR A 76 -1.49 16.81 9.79
N THR A 77 -0.27 16.53 9.33
CA THR A 77 0.11 16.71 7.92
C THR A 77 -0.56 15.72 6.99
N GLU A 78 -0.90 14.52 7.50
CA GLU A 78 -1.57 13.44 6.72
C GLU A 78 -0.98 13.32 5.31
N PRO A 79 0.34 13.01 5.21
CA PRO A 79 1.10 13.24 3.98
C PRO A 79 0.87 12.17 2.91
N TRP A 80 0.17 11.10 3.23
CA TRP A 80 -0.08 10.01 2.29
C TRP A 80 -1.03 10.41 1.18
N ARG A 81 -0.70 10.02 -0.04
CA ARG A 81 -1.55 10.14 -1.23
C ARG A 81 -1.54 8.83 -1.97
N PHE A 82 -2.70 8.43 -2.49
CA PHE A 82 -2.88 7.17 -3.19
C PHE A 82 -3.54 7.40 -4.54
N VAL A 83 -2.97 6.79 -5.59
CA VAL A 83 -3.59 6.69 -6.91
C VAL A 83 -3.89 5.24 -7.18
N ILE A 84 -5.15 4.91 -7.49
CA ILE A 84 -5.64 3.55 -7.63
C ILE A 84 -5.92 3.25 -9.09
N TYR A 85 -5.34 2.16 -9.60
CA TYR A 85 -5.67 1.57 -10.89
C TYR A 85 -6.46 0.29 -10.65
N GLU A 86 -7.74 0.28 -11.03
CA GLU A 86 -8.63 -0.89 -10.99
C GLU A 86 -8.25 -1.91 -12.07
N ASP A 87 -7.61 -1.44 -13.13
CA ASP A 87 -6.96 -2.26 -14.14
C ASP A 87 -5.45 -2.04 -14.08
N PRO A 88 -4.69 -2.98 -13.50
CA PRO A 88 -3.24 -2.89 -13.42
C PRO A 88 -2.54 -2.77 -14.76
N THR A 89 -3.14 -3.26 -15.86
CA THR A 89 -2.51 -3.24 -17.19
C THR A 89 -2.30 -1.82 -17.68
N GLN A 90 -3.25 -0.93 -17.43
CA GLN A 90 -3.14 0.50 -17.81
C GLN A 90 -1.92 1.17 -17.18
N PHE A 91 -1.69 0.93 -15.88
CA PHE A 91 -0.50 1.47 -15.22
C PHE A 91 0.78 0.78 -15.70
N CYS A 92 0.76 -0.54 -15.87
CA CYS A 92 1.93 -1.31 -16.29
C CYS A 92 2.40 -0.90 -17.70
N GLU A 93 1.49 -0.62 -18.62
CA GLU A 93 1.80 -0.08 -19.95
C GLU A 93 2.46 1.30 -19.83
N ALA A 94 1.85 2.23 -19.08
CA ALA A 94 2.43 3.55 -18.86
C ALA A 94 3.82 3.47 -18.18
N HIS A 95 3.98 2.60 -17.19
CA HIS A 95 5.24 2.39 -16.48
C HIS A 95 6.35 1.82 -17.39
N ALA A 96 6.00 0.92 -18.30
CA ALA A 96 6.94 0.41 -19.31
C ALA A 96 7.34 1.51 -20.31
N GLU A 97 6.40 2.33 -20.77
CA GLU A 97 6.70 3.46 -21.66
C GLU A 97 7.58 4.52 -20.96
N LEU A 98 7.34 4.83 -19.70
CA LEU A 98 8.22 5.70 -18.90
C LEU A 98 9.65 5.13 -18.82
N TYR A 99 9.80 3.82 -18.62
CA TYR A 99 11.10 3.18 -18.63
C TYR A 99 11.80 3.36 -19.99
N LYS A 100 11.08 3.19 -21.11
CA LYS A 100 11.60 3.35 -22.45
C LYS A 100 12.02 4.79 -22.73
N GLN A 101 11.20 5.78 -22.30
CA GLN A 101 11.44 7.20 -22.52
C GLN A 101 12.61 7.75 -21.70
N HIS A 102 12.77 7.29 -20.45
CA HIS A 102 13.76 7.81 -19.50
C HIS A 102 15.02 6.93 -19.36
N THR A 103 15.20 5.92 -20.25
CA THR A 103 16.37 5.06 -20.25
C THR A 103 17.18 5.30 -21.53
N ALA A 104 18.45 5.65 -21.38
CA ALA A 104 19.35 5.80 -22.55
C ALA A 104 19.42 4.49 -23.35
N ALA A 105 19.54 4.60 -24.67
CA ALA A 105 19.45 3.46 -25.59
C ALA A 105 20.41 2.32 -25.23
N GLU A 106 21.64 2.66 -24.80
CA GLU A 106 22.67 1.70 -24.38
C GLU A 106 22.32 0.94 -23.09
N ASN A 107 21.43 1.49 -22.26
CA ASN A 107 20.98 0.93 -20.98
C ASN A 107 19.60 0.28 -21.08
N PHE A 108 18.88 0.47 -22.19
CA PHE A 108 17.57 -0.10 -22.41
C PHE A 108 17.64 -1.63 -22.53
N LYS A 109 16.76 -2.30 -21.79
CA LYS A 109 16.64 -3.74 -21.82
C LYS A 109 15.21 -4.14 -22.16
N GLU A 110 15.01 -4.74 -23.31
CA GLU A 110 13.71 -5.24 -23.78
C GLU A 110 13.04 -6.16 -22.76
N ALA A 111 13.80 -7.03 -22.11
CA ALA A 111 13.28 -7.91 -21.05
C ALA A 111 12.71 -7.12 -19.86
N THR A 112 13.34 -6.01 -19.48
CA THR A 112 12.83 -5.14 -18.41
C THR A 112 11.54 -4.43 -18.84
N TYR A 113 11.51 -3.89 -20.06
CA TYR A 113 10.31 -3.27 -20.64
C TYR A 113 9.14 -4.24 -20.64
N ASN A 114 9.33 -5.44 -21.18
CA ASN A 114 8.29 -6.47 -21.25
C ASN A 114 7.83 -6.94 -19.87
N ASN A 115 8.75 -7.06 -18.92
CA ASN A 115 8.38 -7.39 -17.53
C ASN A 115 7.55 -6.28 -16.88
N LEU A 116 7.93 -5.01 -17.05
CA LEU A 116 7.15 -3.88 -16.52
C LEU A 116 5.74 -3.84 -17.11
N LYS A 117 5.62 -4.12 -18.41
CA LYS A 117 4.34 -4.13 -19.13
C LYS A 117 3.39 -5.23 -18.64
N THR A 118 3.91 -6.35 -18.17
CA THR A 118 3.11 -7.55 -17.86
C THR A 118 3.05 -7.91 -16.39
N ILE A 119 3.85 -7.28 -15.53
CA ILE A 119 3.98 -7.66 -14.11
C ILE A 119 2.64 -7.63 -13.36
N GLY A 120 1.73 -6.77 -13.74
CA GLY A 120 0.41 -6.60 -13.10
C GLY A 120 -0.69 -7.53 -13.62
N ASN A 121 -0.46 -8.37 -14.63
CA ASN A 121 -1.51 -9.12 -15.33
C ASN A 121 -2.38 -9.99 -14.41
N ASN A 122 -1.82 -10.53 -13.33
CA ASN A 122 -2.54 -11.35 -12.37
C ASN A 122 -2.97 -10.59 -11.12
N ALA A 123 -2.64 -9.31 -11.00
CA ALA A 123 -3.10 -8.48 -9.90
C ALA A 123 -4.53 -7.97 -10.16
N SER A 124 -5.24 -7.70 -9.08
CA SER A 124 -6.56 -7.07 -9.16
C SER A 124 -6.47 -5.56 -9.28
N HIS A 125 -5.61 -4.94 -8.45
CA HIS A 125 -5.40 -3.50 -8.38
C HIS A 125 -3.93 -3.16 -8.23
N VAL A 126 -3.56 -1.95 -8.68
CA VAL A 126 -2.31 -1.30 -8.30
C VAL A 126 -2.65 -0.01 -7.58
N VAL A 127 -2.06 0.17 -6.40
CA VAL A 127 -2.13 1.42 -5.65
C VAL A 127 -0.74 2.05 -5.65
N ILE A 128 -0.62 3.23 -6.22
CA ILE A 128 0.60 4.03 -6.14
C ILE A 128 0.52 4.83 -4.84
N ALA A 129 1.51 4.65 -3.97
CA ALA A 129 1.60 5.37 -2.71
C ALA A 129 2.70 6.41 -2.78
N SER A 130 2.36 7.65 -2.40
CA SER A 130 3.29 8.77 -2.34
C SER A 130 3.14 9.55 -1.05
N MET A 131 4.19 10.24 -0.67
CA MET A 131 4.22 11.26 0.37
C MET A 131 4.13 12.63 -0.33
N LYS A 132 3.13 13.41 0.04
CA LYS A 132 3.01 14.83 -0.32
C LYS A 132 3.57 15.67 0.82
N ARG A 133 4.50 16.57 0.50
CA ARG A 133 5.10 17.46 1.46
C ARG A 133 4.05 18.40 2.08
N GLY A 134 4.01 18.49 3.40
CA GLY A 134 3.17 19.43 4.13
C GLY A 134 3.71 20.86 4.05
N SER A 135 2.88 21.83 4.39
CA SER A 135 3.23 23.26 4.35
C SER A 135 4.08 23.72 5.53
N ASN A 136 4.22 22.94 6.59
CA ASN A 136 5.00 23.30 7.77
C ASN A 136 6.49 22.91 7.59
N PRO A 137 7.41 23.88 7.35
CA PRO A 137 8.81 23.59 7.11
C PRO A 137 9.55 23.05 8.35
N ASN A 138 8.98 23.19 9.55
CA ASN A 138 9.58 22.67 10.78
C ASN A 138 9.38 21.16 10.95
N ILE A 139 8.52 20.54 10.17
CA ILE A 139 8.34 19.09 10.17
C ILE A 139 9.36 18.48 9.22
N PRO A 140 10.29 17.64 9.69
CA PRO A 140 11.27 17.00 8.83
C PRO A 140 10.62 16.09 7.79
N VAL A 141 11.10 16.09 6.55
CA VAL A 141 10.62 15.21 5.47
C VAL A 141 10.59 13.73 5.87
N VAL A 142 11.58 13.29 6.63
CA VAL A 142 11.67 11.90 7.11
C VAL A 142 10.47 11.50 7.98
N GLU A 143 9.88 12.41 8.72
CA GLU A 143 8.70 12.12 9.55
C GLU A 143 7.46 11.93 8.67
N GLU A 144 7.33 12.70 7.60
CA GLU A 144 6.22 12.55 6.65
C GLU A 144 6.36 11.27 5.81
N VAL A 145 7.59 10.91 5.43
CA VAL A 145 7.87 9.62 4.79
C VAL A 145 7.53 8.47 5.74
N ALA A 146 7.88 8.58 7.03
CA ALA A 146 7.56 7.57 8.04
C ALA A 146 6.04 7.45 8.24
N ALA A 147 5.32 8.57 8.31
CA ALA A 147 3.86 8.59 8.45
C ALA A 147 3.18 7.94 7.24
N ALA A 148 3.56 8.31 6.01
CA ALA A 148 3.02 7.69 4.80
C ALA A 148 3.39 6.20 4.68
N SER A 149 4.58 5.79 5.16
CA SER A 149 4.98 4.38 5.24
C SER A 149 4.15 3.60 6.27
N ALA A 150 3.76 4.24 7.39
CA ALA A 150 2.83 3.65 8.36
C ALA A 150 1.43 3.45 7.75
N ALA A 151 0.94 4.41 6.96
CA ALA A 151 -0.31 4.27 6.20
C ALA A 151 -0.24 3.09 5.21
N ILE A 152 0.86 2.93 4.49
CA ILE A 152 1.09 1.75 3.63
C ILE A 152 1.05 0.45 4.46
N GLN A 153 1.71 0.41 5.63
CA GLN A 153 1.69 -0.78 6.47
C GLN A 153 0.27 -1.13 6.95
N ASN A 154 -0.58 -0.13 7.25
CA ASN A 154 -1.98 -0.36 7.58
C ASN A 154 -2.72 -1.05 6.41
N ILE A 155 -2.52 -0.59 5.16
CA ILE A 155 -3.05 -1.26 3.96
C ILE A 155 -2.61 -2.73 3.91
N LEU A 156 -1.31 -3.00 4.11
CA LEU A 156 -0.76 -4.36 4.00
C LEU A 156 -1.32 -5.31 5.08
N LEU A 157 -1.53 -4.83 6.31
CA LEU A 157 -2.10 -5.61 7.39
C LEU A 157 -3.59 -5.85 7.16
N ALA A 158 -4.33 -4.83 6.77
CA ALA A 158 -5.76 -4.94 6.47
C ALA A 158 -6.01 -5.86 5.26
N ALA A 159 -5.20 -5.78 4.21
CA ALA A 159 -5.23 -6.70 3.08
C ALA A 159 -5.03 -8.15 3.55
N SER A 160 -4.03 -8.40 4.42
CA SER A 160 -3.79 -9.72 5.00
C SER A 160 -4.99 -10.22 5.80
N ALA A 161 -5.68 -9.36 6.55
CA ALA A 161 -6.89 -9.71 7.29
C ALA A 161 -8.07 -10.11 6.39
N LEU A 162 -8.11 -9.59 5.16
CA LEU A 162 -9.10 -9.94 4.13
C LEU A 162 -8.63 -11.06 3.19
N ASN A 163 -7.54 -11.76 3.50
CA ASN A 163 -6.91 -12.76 2.63
C ASN A 163 -6.51 -12.21 1.25
N ILE A 164 -6.23 -10.92 1.17
CA ILE A 164 -5.71 -10.26 -0.02
C ILE A 164 -4.17 -10.29 0.05
N GLY A 165 -3.56 -10.89 -0.97
CA GLY A 165 -2.12 -10.86 -1.18
C GLY A 165 -1.66 -9.45 -1.57
N SER A 166 -0.49 -9.04 -1.09
CA SER A 166 0.07 -7.73 -1.36
C SER A 166 1.56 -7.78 -1.66
N PHE A 167 2.00 -6.93 -2.60
CA PHE A 167 3.40 -6.73 -2.94
C PHE A 167 3.74 -5.24 -2.99
N TRP A 168 4.54 -4.77 -2.05
CA TRP A 168 5.10 -3.42 -2.08
C TRP A 168 6.38 -3.43 -2.90
N SER A 169 6.34 -2.80 -4.08
CA SER A 169 7.44 -2.72 -5.05
C SER A 169 7.98 -1.30 -5.15
N THR A 170 9.30 -1.19 -5.29
CA THR A 170 10.01 0.05 -5.62
C THR A 170 10.86 -0.12 -6.90
N GLY A 171 10.58 -1.18 -7.67
CA GLY A 171 11.30 -1.50 -8.91
C GLY A 171 10.90 -0.63 -10.10
N GLY A 172 11.60 -0.79 -11.21
CA GLY A 172 11.35 -0.07 -12.45
C GLY A 172 11.58 1.44 -12.31
N MET A 173 10.62 2.22 -12.73
CA MET A 173 10.64 3.70 -12.66
C MET A 173 10.09 4.24 -11.34
N THR A 174 9.69 3.41 -10.39
CA THR A 174 8.96 3.81 -9.17
C THR A 174 9.61 4.93 -8.39
N LEU A 175 10.94 4.90 -8.21
CA LEU A 175 11.68 5.93 -7.47
C LEU A 175 12.45 6.87 -8.42
N LYS A 176 12.10 6.93 -9.69
CA LYS A 176 12.75 7.76 -10.69
C LYS A 176 11.94 9.02 -10.98
N PRO A 177 12.60 10.12 -11.42
CA PRO A 177 11.92 11.37 -11.74
C PRO A 177 10.74 11.21 -12.71
N GLY A 178 10.88 10.39 -13.75
CA GLY A 178 9.85 10.19 -14.75
C GLY A 178 8.50 9.72 -14.20
N LEU A 179 8.46 8.86 -13.16
CA LEU A 179 7.19 8.51 -12.52
C LEU A 179 6.64 9.66 -11.67
N LYS A 180 7.52 10.42 -11.01
CA LYS A 180 7.13 11.59 -10.23
C LYS A 180 6.49 12.67 -11.13
N GLU A 181 7.08 12.92 -12.29
CA GLU A 181 6.55 13.84 -13.32
C GLU A 181 5.21 13.34 -13.87
N PHE A 182 5.12 12.05 -14.21
CA PHE A 182 3.88 11.42 -14.66
C PHE A 182 2.72 11.56 -13.65
N LEU A 183 3.03 11.55 -12.36
CA LEU A 183 2.07 11.73 -11.27
C LEU A 183 1.83 13.19 -10.89
N GLU A 184 2.45 14.15 -11.59
CA GLU A 184 2.36 15.60 -11.32
C GLU A 184 2.71 15.97 -9.87
N LEU A 185 3.68 15.26 -9.28
CA LEU A 185 4.11 15.48 -7.89
C LEU A 185 5.05 16.69 -7.79
N GLY A 186 4.92 17.43 -6.69
CA GLY A 186 5.77 18.57 -6.37
C GLY A 186 7.24 18.19 -6.13
N GLU A 187 8.12 19.18 -6.06
CA GLU A 187 9.58 18.97 -5.94
C GLU A 187 9.97 18.15 -4.70
N GLU A 188 9.35 18.42 -3.55
CA GLU A 188 9.63 17.73 -2.30
C GLU A 188 8.78 16.46 -2.07
N ASP A 189 7.77 16.21 -2.91
CA ASP A 189 6.93 15.01 -2.83
C ASP A 189 7.74 13.77 -3.22
N GLN A 190 7.38 12.61 -2.68
CA GLN A 190 8.10 11.37 -2.92
C GLN A 190 7.16 10.21 -3.23
N VAL A 191 7.44 9.47 -4.30
CA VAL A 191 6.80 8.16 -4.52
C VAL A 191 7.43 7.15 -3.56
N LEU A 192 6.61 6.45 -2.78
CA LEU A 192 7.06 5.48 -1.79
C LEU A 192 6.96 4.04 -2.30
N GLY A 193 6.13 3.79 -3.29
CA GLY A 193 6.03 2.47 -3.90
C GLY A 193 4.73 2.20 -4.64
N LEU A 194 4.71 1.02 -5.24
CA LEU A 194 3.57 0.43 -5.93
C LEU A 194 3.08 -0.76 -5.10
N LEU A 195 1.81 -0.76 -4.74
CA LEU A 195 1.18 -1.86 -4.03
C LEU A 195 0.33 -2.65 -5.04
N TYR A 196 0.82 -3.82 -5.45
CA TYR A 196 0.01 -4.77 -6.21
C TYR A 196 -0.84 -5.56 -5.23
N LEU A 197 -2.14 -5.60 -5.46
CA LEU A 197 -3.13 -6.29 -4.63
C LEU A 197 -3.87 -7.34 -5.46
N GLY A 198 -4.03 -8.55 -4.91
CA GLY A 198 -4.72 -9.64 -5.60
C GLY A 198 -4.93 -10.84 -4.69
N TYR A 199 -5.89 -11.69 -5.03
CA TYR A 199 -6.05 -12.98 -4.34
C TYR A 199 -4.98 -13.97 -4.78
N THR A 200 -4.68 -14.94 -3.89
CA THR A 200 -3.67 -15.97 -4.13
C THR A 200 -4.06 -17.27 -3.42
N ASP A 201 -3.73 -18.39 -4.04
CA ASP A 201 -3.84 -19.72 -3.43
C ASP A 201 -2.50 -20.18 -2.82
N GLN A 202 -1.47 -19.32 -2.86
CA GLN A 202 -0.13 -19.62 -2.37
C GLN A 202 0.09 -18.98 -1.00
N HIS A 203 0.68 -19.76 -0.07
CA HIS A 203 0.97 -19.33 1.30
C HIS A 203 2.47 -19.50 1.60
N PRO A 204 3.35 -18.60 1.11
CA PRO A 204 4.77 -18.70 1.34
C PRO A 204 5.11 -18.55 2.84
N GLU A 205 6.09 -19.30 3.30
CA GLU A 205 6.59 -19.18 4.66
C GLU A 205 7.29 -17.85 4.91
N GLY A 206 7.15 -17.34 6.13
CA GLY A 206 7.87 -16.15 6.60
C GLY A 206 9.24 -16.51 7.16
N LYS A 207 10.24 -15.64 6.91
CA LYS A 207 11.59 -15.84 7.44
C LYS A 207 12.10 -14.58 8.15
N ARG A 208 12.78 -14.77 9.27
CA ARG A 208 13.60 -13.75 9.94
C ARG A 208 15.02 -14.28 10.06
N THR A 209 16.01 -13.50 9.61
CA THR A 209 17.42 -13.93 9.55
C THR A 209 18.22 -13.47 10.76
N THR A 210 17.77 -12.43 11.45
CA THR A 210 18.43 -11.87 12.63
C THR A 210 17.53 -12.07 13.85
N PRO A 211 18.03 -12.68 14.94
CA PRO A 211 17.30 -12.82 16.20
C PRO A 211 16.83 -11.49 16.75
N LEU A 212 15.71 -11.49 17.51
CA LEU A 212 15.16 -10.27 18.08
C LEU A 212 16.12 -9.62 19.08
N GLU A 213 16.81 -10.42 19.87
CA GLU A 213 17.76 -10.02 20.92
C GLU A 213 18.92 -9.17 20.35
N ALA A 214 19.29 -9.44 19.07
CA ALA A 214 20.32 -8.64 18.39
C ALA A 214 19.82 -7.24 17.95
N LYS A 215 18.53 -6.96 18.08
CA LYS A 215 17.87 -5.70 17.64
C LYS A 215 17.34 -4.89 18.82
N VAL A 216 17.38 -5.45 20.03
CA VAL A 216 16.77 -4.83 21.21
C VAL A 216 17.80 -4.75 22.33
N LYS A 217 17.91 -3.59 22.95
CA LYS A 217 18.73 -3.38 24.17
C LYS A 217 17.81 -2.97 25.31
N TRP A 218 17.78 -3.76 26.36
CA TRP A 218 17.11 -3.40 27.62
C TRP A 218 18.07 -2.60 28.50
N VAL A 219 17.66 -1.40 28.88
CA VAL A 219 18.39 -0.57 29.88
C VAL A 219 17.60 -0.68 31.16
N LYS A 220 18.27 -1.17 32.22
CA LYS A 220 17.71 -1.33 33.56
C LYS A 220 18.24 -0.20 34.46
#